data_a48c534b00208185dd27a4907096e23d
#
_entry.id   a48c534b00208185dd27a4907096e23d
#
_cell.length_a   1.000
_cell.length_b   1.000
_cell.length_c   1.000
_cell.angle_alpha   90.00
_cell.angle_beta   90.00
_cell.angle_gamma   90.00
#
_symmetry.space_group_name_H-M   'P 1'
#
loop_
_entity.id
_entity.type
_entity.pdbx_description
1 polymer ?
#
loop_
_entity_poly.entity_id
_entity_poly.type
_entity_poly.pdbx_seq_one_letter_code
_entity_poly.pdbx_strand_id
1 'polypeptide(L)'
;FAALAIQNKTPPLLGICLGHQAIGLASGLDLVPSPIGPVHGTPVKCLHSSTGLFRGLNEVSMTRYNSLTHLTADCNTSKDIVIDATDDTKSLVLAFHCKKASVFGVQFHPESVGSQSGSHILSNFLKH
;
A
#
# COMPACT_ATOMS: atom_id res chain seq x y z
N PHE A 1 -1.15 5.87 -16.69
CA PHE A 1 -2.37 6.09 -15.87
C PHE A 1 -2.04 6.53 -14.44
N ALA A 2 -1.06 5.88 -13.79
CA ALA A 2 -0.66 6.26 -12.42
C ALA A 2 -0.22 7.73 -12.32
N ALA A 3 0.56 8.23 -13.28
CA ALA A 3 1.00 9.63 -13.31
C ALA A 3 -0.18 10.60 -13.42
N LEU A 4 -1.20 10.27 -14.21
CA LEU A 4 -2.43 11.07 -14.35
C LEU A 4 -3.26 11.03 -13.05
N ALA A 5 -3.32 9.89 -12.40
CA ALA A 5 -4.03 9.73 -11.13
C ALA A 5 -3.41 10.58 -10.03
N ILE A 6 -2.07 10.59 -9.94
CA ILE A 6 -1.32 11.41 -8.97
C ILE A 6 -1.57 12.91 -9.20
N GLN A 7 -1.82 13.33 -10.44
CA GLN A 7 -2.19 14.70 -10.77
C GLN A 7 -3.68 15.01 -10.51
N ASN A 8 -4.41 14.07 -9.91
CA ASN A 8 -5.84 14.18 -9.62
C ASN A 8 -6.70 14.41 -10.88
N LYS A 9 -6.31 13.78 -11.98
CA LYS A 9 -7.01 13.87 -13.28
C LYS A 9 -7.83 12.62 -13.61
N THR A 10 -7.95 11.70 -12.65
CA THR A 10 -8.73 10.47 -12.79
C THR A 10 -9.66 10.30 -11.59
N PRO A 11 -10.65 9.40 -11.67
CA PRO A 11 -11.39 8.96 -10.49
C PRO A 11 -10.45 8.39 -9.42
N PRO A 12 -10.92 8.17 -8.17
CA PRO A 12 -10.14 7.49 -7.15
C PRO A 12 -9.52 6.19 -7.66
N LEU A 13 -8.26 5.95 -7.30
CA LEU A 13 -7.49 4.82 -7.79
C LEU A 13 -6.92 4.03 -6.61
N LEU A 14 -7.10 2.72 -6.64
CA LEU A 14 -6.43 1.78 -5.74
C LEU A 14 -5.49 0.88 -6.55
N GLY A 15 -4.18 1.01 -6.31
CA GLY A 15 -3.17 0.11 -6.86
C GLY A 15 -2.92 -1.06 -5.93
N ILE A 16 -3.07 -2.29 -6.43
CA ILE A 16 -2.86 -3.52 -5.67
C ILE A 16 -1.60 -4.20 -6.18
N CYS A 17 -0.69 -4.56 -5.30
CA CYS A 17 0.56 -5.27 -5.58
C CYS A 17 1.40 -4.54 -6.66
N LEU A 18 1.38 -5.00 -7.90
CA LEU A 18 2.06 -4.35 -9.01
C LEU A 18 1.56 -2.90 -9.22
N GLY A 19 0.26 -2.67 -9.04
CA GLY A 19 -0.33 -1.33 -9.10
C GLY A 19 0.20 -0.40 -8.03
N HIS A 20 0.36 -0.88 -6.81
CA HIS A 20 1.02 -0.16 -5.71
C HIS A 20 2.46 0.24 -6.10
N GLN A 21 3.22 -0.71 -6.66
CA GLN A 21 4.60 -0.47 -7.08
C GLN A 21 4.66 0.56 -8.22
N ALA A 22 3.76 0.49 -9.19
CA ALA A 22 3.67 1.44 -10.30
C ALA A 22 3.36 2.86 -9.81
N ILE A 23 2.42 3.01 -8.87
CA ILE A 23 2.09 4.31 -8.27
C ILE A 23 3.31 4.86 -7.50
N GLY A 24 3.99 4.02 -6.73
CA GLY A 24 5.19 4.40 -6.01
C GLY A 24 6.29 4.92 -6.95
N LEU A 25 6.57 4.18 -8.02
CA LEU A 25 7.54 4.62 -9.04
C LEU A 25 7.14 5.96 -9.68
N ALA A 26 5.86 6.12 -10.04
CA ALA A 26 5.36 7.37 -10.60
C ALA A 26 5.43 8.54 -9.61
N SER A 27 5.48 8.25 -8.31
CA SER A 27 5.63 9.25 -7.23
C SER A 27 7.10 9.51 -6.87
N GLY A 28 8.05 8.91 -7.58
CA GLY A 28 9.48 9.10 -7.37
C GLY A 28 10.09 8.17 -6.32
N LEU A 29 9.37 7.14 -5.85
CA LEU A 29 9.93 6.14 -4.96
C LEU A 29 10.75 5.11 -5.73
N ASP A 30 11.80 4.61 -5.10
CA ASP A 30 12.56 3.47 -5.63
C ASP A 30 11.83 2.15 -5.37
N LEU A 31 12.02 1.20 -6.26
CA LEU A 31 11.55 -0.16 -6.12
C LEU A 31 12.78 -1.06 -6.04
N VAL A 32 12.95 -1.73 -4.90
CA VAL A 32 14.16 -2.50 -4.59
C VAL A 32 13.82 -3.94 -4.17
N PRO A 33 14.75 -4.89 -4.29
CA PRO A 33 14.56 -6.23 -3.73
C PRO A 33 14.27 -6.14 -2.24
N SER A 34 13.28 -6.92 -1.79
CA SER A 34 12.92 -6.94 -0.37
C SER A 34 14.09 -7.47 0.46
N PRO A 35 14.52 -6.73 1.51
CA PRO A 35 15.62 -7.18 2.38
C PRO A 35 15.29 -8.45 3.18
N ILE A 36 14.01 -8.80 3.30
CA ILE A 36 13.57 -10.04 3.95
C ILE A 36 13.35 -11.18 2.95
N GLY A 37 13.66 -10.96 1.66
CA GLY A 37 13.44 -11.92 0.61
C GLY A 37 12.02 -11.93 0.05
N PRO A 38 11.74 -12.80 -0.93
CA PRO A 38 10.42 -12.90 -1.54
C PRO A 38 9.39 -13.47 -0.57
N VAL A 39 8.13 -13.02 -0.72
CA VAL A 39 6.98 -13.50 0.03
C VAL A 39 5.99 -14.16 -0.94
N HIS A 40 5.57 -15.39 -0.63
CA HIS A 40 4.77 -16.23 -1.52
C HIS A 40 3.46 -16.68 -0.84
N GLY A 41 2.49 -15.79 -0.76
CA GLY A 41 1.16 -16.13 -0.28
C GLY A 41 1.03 -16.36 1.22
N THR A 42 2.04 -15.96 2.01
CA THR A 42 1.98 -16.04 3.46
C THR A 42 1.32 -14.78 4.02
N PRO A 43 0.35 -14.89 4.95
CA PRO A 43 -0.18 -13.75 5.66
C PRO A 43 0.93 -13.04 6.47
N VAL A 44 0.97 -11.72 6.37
CA VAL A 44 1.91 -10.88 7.11
C VAL A 44 1.15 -9.82 7.90
N LYS A 45 1.65 -9.52 9.09
CA LYS A 45 1.07 -8.48 9.93
C LYS A 45 1.34 -7.10 9.35
N CYS A 46 0.28 -6.28 9.31
CA CYS A 46 0.37 -4.88 8.89
C CYS A 46 0.24 -3.98 10.11
N LEU A 47 1.24 -3.14 10.35
CA LEU A 47 1.17 -2.07 11.36
C LEU A 47 0.56 -0.83 10.72
N HIS A 48 -0.49 -0.29 11.31
CA HIS A 48 -1.20 0.88 10.79
C HIS A 48 -1.76 1.73 11.94
N SER A 49 -2.21 2.94 11.62
CA SER A 49 -2.76 3.90 12.59
C SER A 49 -4.28 4.06 12.53
N SER A 50 -4.97 3.09 11.94
CA SER A 50 -6.45 3.07 11.81
C SER A 50 -7.02 4.26 11.04
N THR A 51 -6.27 4.78 10.05
CA THR A 51 -6.68 5.88 9.20
C THR A 51 -6.81 5.45 7.74
N GLY A 52 -7.46 6.26 6.92
CA GLY A 52 -7.63 5.99 5.49
C GLY A 52 -8.32 4.66 5.22
N LEU A 53 -7.67 3.79 4.43
CA LEU A 53 -8.19 2.46 4.11
C LEU A 53 -8.27 1.53 5.32
N PHE A 54 -7.57 1.83 6.41
CA PHE A 54 -7.53 1.03 7.62
C PHE A 54 -8.50 1.54 8.72
N ARG A 55 -9.35 2.48 8.38
CA ARG A 55 -10.32 3.04 9.33
C ARG A 55 -11.22 1.94 9.89
N GLY A 56 -11.34 1.89 11.22
CA GLY A 56 -12.18 0.90 11.91
C GLY A 56 -11.53 -0.47 12.07
N LEU A 57 -10.28 -0.65 11.63
CA LEU A 57 -9.54 -1.89 11.77
C LEU A 57 -8.60 -1.83 12.98
N ASN A 58 -8.45 -2.98 13.65
CA ASN A 58 -7.47 -3.18 14.71
C ASN A 58 -6.25 -3.91 14.13
N GLU A 59 -6.00 -5.16 14.54
CA GLU A 59 -4.93 -5.97 13.95
C GLU A 59 -5.32 -6.44 12.55
N VAL A 60 -4.37 -6.35 11.62
CA VAL A 60 -4.57 -6.72 10.22
C VAL A 60 -3.45 -7.63 9.78
N SER A 61 -3.82 -8.77 9.20
CA SER A 61 -2.90 -9.66 8.48
C SER A 61 -3.37 -9.77 7.04
N MET A 62 -2.44 -9.57 6.11
CA MET A 62 -2.75 -9.57 4.67
C MET A 62 -1.79 -10.47 3.92
N THR A 63 -2.29 -11.11 2.88
CA THR A 63 -1.49 -11.98 2.02
C THR A 63 -0.68 -11.17 1.03
N ARG A 64 0.62 -11.49 0.94
CA ARG A 64 1.56 -10.85 0.03
C ARG A 64 2.17 -11.87 -0.94
N TYR A 65 2.47 -11.39 -2.15
CA TYR A 65 3.13 -12.15 -3.22
C TYR A 65 4.13 -11.24 -3.91
N ASN A 66 5.19 -10.80 -3.21
CA ASN A 66 6.13 -9.86 -3.80
C ASN A 66 7.58 -10.17 -3.43
N SER A 67 8.48 -9.85 -4.35
CA SER A 67 9.94 -9.88 -4.13
C SER A 67 10.55 -8.47 -4.14
N LEU A 68 9.86 -7.50 -4.73
CA LEU A 68 10.26 -6.10 -4.77
C LEU A 68 9.40 -5.28 -3.81
N THR A 69 9.94 -4.20 -3.28
CA THR A 69 9.28 -3.37 -2.28
C THR A 69 9.72 -1.91 -2.35
N HIS A 70 8.91 -1.02 -1.77
CA HIS A 70 9.32 0.33 -1.40
C HIS A 70 9.76 0.33 0.07
N LEU A 71 10.84 1.03 0.38
CA LEU A 71 11.33 1.17 1.75
C LEU A 71 10.73 2.40 2.43
N THR A 72 10.45 2.28 3.72
CA THR A 72 9.90 3.40 4.52
C THR A 72 10.84 4.60 4.53
N ALA A 73 12.16 4.36 4.58
CA ALA A 73 13.17 5.43 4.55
C ALA A 73 13.07 6.30 3.29
N ASP A 74 12.78 5.69 2.13
CA ASP A 74 12.59 6.40 0.88
C ASP A 74 11.29 7.20 0.90
N CYS A 75 10.19 6.60 1.35
CA CYS A 75 8.89 7.27 1.46
C CYS A 75 8.92 8.46 2.42
N ASN A 76 9.68 8.39 3.51
CA ASN A 76 9.79 9.47 4.49
C ASN A 76 10.40 10.75 3.92
N THR A 77 11.12 10.66 2.80
CA THR A 77 11.64 11.84 2.09
C THR A 77 10.67 12.38 1.04
N SER A 78 9.60 11.66 0.73
CA SER A 78 8.61 12.09 -0.26
C SER A 78 7.72 13.19 0.30
N LYS A 79 7.44 14.20 -0.55
CA LYS A 79 6.50 15.28 -0.23
C LYS A 79 5.04 14.91 -0.52
N ASP A 80 4.82 13.89 -1.34
CA ASP A 80 3.50 13.57 -1.89
C ASP A 80 2.89 12.28 -1.33
N ILE A 81 3.70 11.45 -0.67
CA ILE A 81 3.29 10.14 -0.15
C ILE A 81 3.16 10.16 1.36
N VAL A 82 2.09 9.58 1.86
CA VAL A 82 1.88 9.28 3.29
C VAL A 82 1.81 7.77 3.45
N ILE A 83 2.64 7.23 4.33
CA ILE A 83 2.63 5.79 4.65
C ILE A 83 1.42 5.50 5.54
N ASP A 84 0.59 4.55 5.13
CA ASP A 84 -0.58 4.11 5.90
C ASP A 84 -0.32 2.82 6.67
N ALA A 85 0.52 1.94 6.15
CA ALA A 85 0.88 0.68 6.80
C ALA A 85 2.28 0.22 6.45
N THR A 86 2.92 -0.44 7.40
CA THR A 86 4.24 -1.05 7.26
C THR A 86 4.20 -2.51 7.70
N ASP A 87 5.28 -3.25 7.43
CA ASP A 87 5.52 -4.52 8.08
C ASP A 87 5.87 -4.32 9.57
N ASP A 88 6.02 -5.41 10.32
CA ASP A 88 6.31 -5.37 11.75
C ASP A 88 7.71 -4.81 12.08
N THR A 89 8.65 -4.86 11.14
CA THR A 89 9.98 -4.22 11.28
C THR A 89 9.94 -2.71 11.04
N LYS A 90 8.82 -2.18 10.51
CA LYS A 90 8.63 -0.78 10.09
C LYS A 90 9.57 -0.33 8.96
N SER A 91 10.15 -1.27 8.24
CA SER A 91 11.11 -1.00 7.15
C SER A 91 10.48 -1.03 5.76
N LEU A 92 9.40 -1.81 5.59
CA LEU A 92 8.74 -2.01 4.30
C LEU A 92 7.40 -1.31 4.26
N VAL A 93 7.12 -0.60 3.17
CA VAL A 93 5.83 0.05 2.94
C VAL A 93 4.83 -0.99 2.45
N LEU A 94 3.75 -1.20 3.19
CA LEU A 94 2.66 -2.09 2.80
C LEU A 94 1.45 -1.35 2.26
N ALA A 95 1.28 -0.09 2.64
CA ALA A 95 0.23 0.77 2.09
C ALA A 95 0.62 2.24 2.19
N PHE A 96 0.17 3.03 1.24
CA PHE A 96 0.33 4.47 1.23
C PHE A 96 -0.83 5.15 0.51
N HIS A 97 -0.93 6.47 0.67
CA HIS A 97 -1.78 7.29 -0.17
C HIS A 97 -1.05 8.57 -0.61
N CYS A 98 -1.56 9.19 -1.66
CA CYS A 98 -1.06 10.47 -2.15
C CYS A 98 -1.79 11.62 -1.44
N LYS A 99 -1.04 12.64 -1.00
CA LYS A 99 -1.60 13.76 -0.23
C LYS A 99 -2.61 14.61 -1.01
N LYS A 100 -2.43 14.72 -2.32
CA LYS A 100 -3.18 15.66 -3.16
C LYS A 100 -4.14 14.98 -4.14
N ALA A 101 -4.33 13.67 -4.03
CA ALA A 101 -5.19 12.92 -4.92
C ALA A 101 -5.80 11.73 -4.19
N SER A 102 -6.96 11.28 -4.65
CA SER A 102 -7.58 10.05 -4.12
C SER A 102 -6.91 8.81 -4.72
N VAL A 103 -5.62 8.67 -4.46
CA VAL A 103 -4.77 7.58 -4.96
C VAL A 103 -4.18 6.83 -3.79
N PHE A 104 -4.40 5.52 -3.77
CA PHE A 104 -3.98 4.61 -2.71
C PHE A 104 -3.21 3.45 -3.30
N GLY A 105 -2.22 2.96 -2.56
CA GLY A 105 -1.48 1.76 -2.94
C GLY A 105 -1.41 0.78 -1.79
N VAL A 106 -1.65 -0.51 -2.07
CA VAL A 106 -1.48 -1.60 -1.12
C VAL A 106 -0.60 -2.69 -1.75
N GLN A 107 0.45 -3.11 -1.04
CA GLN A 107 1.38 -4.13 -1.53
C GLN A 107 0.78 -5.54 -1.43
N PHE A 108 -0.10 -5.75 -0.49
CA PHE A 108 -0.79 -7.01 -0.27
C PHE A 108 -1.99 -7.18 -1.22
N HIS A 109 -2.58 -8.37 -1.19
CA HIS A 109 -3.78 -8.71 -1.97
C HIS A 109 -5.01 -8.74 -1.04
N PRO A 110 -5.78 -7.65 -0.93
CA PRO A 110 -6.95 -7.61 -0.04
C PRO A 110 -8.07 -8.56 -0.48
N GLU A 111 -8.09 -8.95 -1.76
CA GLU A 111 -9.06 -9.90 -2.32
C GLU A 111 -8.74 -11.36 -1.99
N SER A 112 -7.52 -11.65 -1.54
CA SER A 112 -7.06 -13.01 -1.26
C SER A 112 -7.74 -13.60 -0.04
N VAL A 113 -7.98 -14.92 -0.06
CA VAL A 113 -8.59 -15.68 1.05
C VAL A 113 -7.80 -15.54 2.35
N GLY A 114 -6.46 -15.46 2.26
CA GLY A 114 -5.59 -15.28 3.44
C GLY A 114 -5.54 -13.85 3.98
N SER A 115 -6.18 -12.90 3.33
CA SER A 115 -6.19 -11.49 3.75
C SER A 115 -7.39 -11.24 4.67
N GLN A 116 -7.16 -11.28 5.98
CA GLN A 116 -8.18 -10.91 6.96
C GLN A 116 -8.51 -9.43 6.82
N SER A 117 -9.79 -9.09 6.89
CA SER A 117 -10.28 -7.72 6.75
C SER A 117 -10.02 -7.08 5.37
N GLY A 118 -9.66 -7.87 4.36
CA GLY A 118 -9.44 -7.36 3.00
C GLY A 118 -10.69 -6.70 2.42
N SER A 119 -11.86 -7.28 2.63
CA SER A 119 -13.15 -6.72 2.20
C SER A 119 -13.44 -5.37 2.89
N HIS A 120 -13.02 -5.19 4.14
CA HIS A 120 -13.18 -3.92 4.86
C HIS A 120 -12.32 -2.81 4.23
N ILE A 121 -11.08 -3.15 3.84
CA ILE A 121 -10.19 -2.21 3.12
C ILE A 121 -10.80 -1.79 1.78
N LEU A 122 -11.30 -2.75 1.01
CA LEU A 122 -11.96 -2.46 -0.26
C LEU A 122 -13.22 -1.60 -0.05
N SER A 123 -14.01 -1.90 0.98
CA SER A 123 -15.18 -1.10 1.34
C SER A 123 -14.78 0.33 1.72
N ASN A 124 -13.72 0.51 2.50
CA ASN A 124 -13.23 1.84 2.84
C ASN A 124 -12.77 2.62 1.60
N PHE A 125 -12.14 1.95 0.65
CA PHE A 125 -11.76 2.58 -0.61
C PHE A 125 -12.98 3.08 -1.39
N LEU A 126 -14.05 2.30 -1.45
CA LEU A 126 -15.26 2.66 -2.19
C LEU A 126 -16.00 3.88 -1.62
N LYS A 127 -15.61 4.35 -0.44
CA LYS A 127 -16.18 5.57 0.17
C LYS A 127 -15.45 6.85 -0.25
N HIS A 128 -14.44 6.74 -1.10
CA HIS A 128 -13.68 7.89 -1.61
C HIS A 128 -14.17 8.42 -2.95
#